data_5cc8804ac323d80a0bc9945dcf5c8235
#
_entry.id   5cc8804ac323d80a0bc9945dcf5c8235
#
_cell.length_a   1.000
_cell.length_b   1.000
_cell.length_c   1.000
_cell.angle_alpha   90.00
_cell.angle_beta   90.00
_cell.angle_gamma   90.00
#
_symmetry.space_group_name_H-M   'P 1'
#
loop_
_entity.id
_entity.type
_entity.pdbx_description
1 polymer ?
#
loop_
_entity_poly.entity_id
_entity_poly.type
_entity_poly.pdbx_seq_one_letter_code
_entity_poly.pdbx_strand_id
1 'polypeptide(L)'
;MPFFIVSEDITDMDVDAVVNAANTDLRMGSGVCGAIFRAAGREAMEEACSRFRPVKTGEAVITPGFELPARYVIHTPGPVYHEQKAAWCEERLRASYRNALELAVVHHFESVAFPLISSGAYGYPKEEALQVAVSEIRKFLEAHELAVYLTLFTEVEIMPLREQRDMEWYLAEQYTGDEPAFHHGAVYGALPDMDFSEGKCVLPDIGAPAAGIPEALSEQLDEPFNKALLHLIDAKGKTDVEVYKKANISRKQFSKIRTGRGYMPGKRTI
;
A
#
# COMPACT_ATOMS: atom_id res chain seq x y z
N MET A 1 -10.52 -1.97 -4.31
CA MET A 1 -9.43 -2.95 -4.16
C MET A 1 -8.44 -2.46 -3.14
N PRO A 2 -7.82 -3.32 -2.33
CA PRO A 2 -6.94 -2.88 -1.26
C PRO A 2 -5.65 -2.27 -1.82
N PHE A 3 -5.47 -0.98 -1.51
CA PHE A 3 -4.25 -0.25 -1.74
C PHE A 3 -3.75 0.28 -0.38
N PHE A 4 -2.52 -0.07 -0.02
CA PHE A 4 -1.92 0.26 1.27
C PHE A 4 -0.61 1.02 1.06
N ILE A 5 -0.41 2.06 1.84
CA ILE A 5 0.90 2.69 2.00
C ILE A 5 1.46 2.16 3.32
N VAL A 6 2.64 1.54 3.28
CA VAL A 6 3.23 0.85 4.43
C VAL A 6 4.68 1.29 4.63
N SER A 7 5.13 1.28 5.89
CA SER A 7 6.54 1.54 6.24
C SER A 7 7.19 0.20 6.62
N GLU A 8 7.48 -0.61 5.62
CA GLU A 8 8.06 -1.94 5.77
C GLU A 8 9.23 -2.11 4.78
N ASP A 9 10.17 -3.01 5.10
CA ASP A 9 11.21 -3.38 4.13
C ASP A 9 10.58 -4.25 3.05
N ILE A 10 10.69 -3.81 1.81
CA ILE A 10 10.13 -4.52 0.65
C ILE A 10 10.72 -5.93 0.50
N THR A 11 11.93 -6.15 1.02
CA THR A 11 12.61 -7.45 0.94
C THR A 11 12.05 -8.48 1.91
N ASP A 12 11.30 -8.06 2.94
CA ASP A 12 10.68 -8.92 3.94
C ASP A 12 9.20 -9.19 3.66
N MET A 13 8.64 -8.59 2.60
CA MET A 13 7.21 -8.70 2.30
C MET A 13 6.83 -10.04 1.70
N ASP A 14 5.88 -10.73 2.34
CA ASP A 14 5.25 -11.96 1.83
C ASP A 14 4.10 -11.62 0.86
N VAL A 15 4.46 -11.35 -0.38
CA VAL A 15 3.58 -11.02 -1.49
C VAL A 15 3.92 -11.87 -2.72
N ASP A 16 3.06 -11.90 -3.74
CA ASP A 16 3.36 -12.65 -4.96
C ASP A 16 4.56 -12.07 -5.71
N ALA A 17 4.65 -10.74 -5.77
CA ALA A 17 5.78 -10.08 -6.40
C ALA A 17 6.17 -8.78 -5.67
N VAL A 18 7.46 -8.51 -5.61
CA VAL A 18 8.01 -7.20 -5.26
C VAL A 18 8.50 -6.50 -6.52
N VAL A 19 8.36 -5.18 -6.57
CA VAL A 19 8.85 -4.37 -7.69
C VAL A 19 10.21 -3.81 -7.36
N ASN A 20 11.16 -4.01 -8.26
CA ASN A 20 12.49 -3.43 -8.21
C ASN A 20 12.53 -2.14 -9.04
N ALA A 21 12.86 -1.01 -8.41
CA ALA A 21 13.23 0.22 -9.09
C ALA A 21 14.61 0.05 -9.73
N ALA A 22 14.64 -0.56 -10.91
CA ALA A 22 15.83 -1.00 -11.60
C ALA A 22 16.51 0.13 -12.38
N ASN A 23 17.75 -0.13 -12.82
CA ASN A 23 18.36 0.60 -13.94
C ASN A 23 18.11 -0.13 -15.26
N THR A 24 18.33 0.54 -16.38
CA THR A 24 18.10 -0.03 -17.73
C THR A 24 18.94 -1.25 -18.05
N ASP A 25 20.11 -1.39 -17.41
CA ASP A 25 20.97 -2.55 -17.57
C ASP A 25 20.62 -3.71 -16.63
N LEU A 26 19.60 -3.56 -15.79
CA LEU A 26 19.17 -4.53 -14.79
C LEU A 26 20.34 -5.06 -13.93
N ARG A 27 21.31 -4.21 -13.61
CA ARG A 27 22.42 -4.55 -12.74
C ARG A 27 22.13 -4.14 -11.32
N MET A 28 22.76 -4.83 -10.38
CA MET A 28 22.71 -4.44 -8.98
C MET A 28 23.11 -2.97 -8.83
N GLY A 29 22.22 -2.16 -8.24
CA GLY A 29 22.45 -0.75 -7.94
C GLY A 29 22.53 -0.48 -6.43
N SER A 30 22.34 0.79 -6.05
CA SER A 30 22.21 1.22 -4.65
C SER A 30 20.74 1.20 -4.19
N GLY A 31 20.51 1.51 -2.91
CA GLY A 31 19.17 1.62 -2.33
C GLY A 31 18.37 0.31 -2.45
N VAL A 32 17.08 0.43 -2.75
CA VAL A 32 16.14 -0.69 -2.87
C VAL A 32 16.62 -1.74 -3.87
N CYS A 33 17.15 -1.32 -5.02
CA CYS A 33 17.68 -2.26 -6.02
C CYS A 33 18.79 -3.14 -5.43
N GLY A 34 19.74 -2.52 -4.72
CA GLY A 34 20.81 -3.27 -4.06
C GLY A 34 20.31 -4.17 -2.93
N ALA A 35 19.29 -3.75 -2.19
CA ALA A 35 18.69 -4.57 -1.12
C ALA A 35 18.02 -5.82 -1.71
N ILE A 36 17.18 -5.67 -2.73
CA ILE A 36 16.51 -6.78 -3.42
C ILE A 36 17.52 -7.78 -3.98
N PHE A 37 18.58 -7.30 -4.66
CA PHE A 37 19.60 -8.21 -5.21
C PHE A 37 20.34 -8.98 -4.13
N ARG A 38 20.66 -8.37 -2.99
CA ARG A 38 21.30 -9.04 -1.86
C ARG A 38 20.40 -10.09 -1.22
N ALA A 39 19.14 -9.72 -0.97
CA ALA A 39 18.17 -10.59 -0.32
C ALA A 39 17.73 -11.76 -1.21
N ALA A 40 17.66 -11.55 -2.52
CA ALA A 40 17.31 -12.59 -3.48
C ALA A 40 18.47 -13.58 -3.78
N GLY A 41 19.71 -13.28 -3.37
CA GLY A 41 20.90 -13.98 -3.84
C GLY A 41 21.46 -13.34 -5.12
N ARG A 42 22.52 -12.54 -4.95
CA ARG A 42 23.07 -11.67 -5.99
C ARG A 42 23.34 -12.35 -7.31
N GLU A 43 24.04 -13.49 -7.29
CA GLU A 43 24.49 -14.18 -8.50
C GLU A 43 23.31 -14.71 -9.32
N ALA A 44 22.35 -15.35 -8.66
CA ALA A 44 21.14 -15.89 -9.30
C ALA A 44 20.30 -14.76 -9.94
N MET A 45 20.15 -13.65 -9.23
CA MET A 45 19.41 -12.49 -9.72
C MET A 45 20.12 -11.82 -10.90
N GLU A 46 21.45 -11.64 -10.85
CA GLU A 46 22.25 -11.10 -11.95
C GLU A 46 22.15 -11.96 -13.22
N GLU A 47 22.23 -13.28 -13.08
CA GLU A 47 22.07 -14.23 -14.18
C GLU A 47 20.67 -14.12 -14.80
N ALA A 48 19.60 -14.15 -13.99
CA ALA A 48 18.24 -14.05 -14.46
C ALA A 48 17.99 -12.73 -15.21
N CYS A 49 18.45 -11.62 -14.66
CA CYS A 49 18.35 -10.29 -15.27
C CYS A 49 19.10 -10.17 -16.58
N SER A 50 20.22 -10.90 -16.75
CA SER A 50 21.08 -10.83 -17.96
C SER A 50 20.32 -11.14 -19.26
N ARG A 51 19.27 -11.93 -19.18
CA ARG A 51 18.45 -12.39 -20.34
C ARG A 51 17.56 -11.30 -20.90
N PHE A 52 17.29 -10.24 -20.13
CA PHE A 52 16.37 -9.17 -20.48
C PHE A 52 17.07 -7.86 -20.85
N ARG A 53 18.37 -7.76 -20.69
CA ARG A 53 19.15 -6.53 -20.91
C ARG A 53 19.25 -6.14 -22.38
N PRO A 54 19.10 -4.84 -22.71
CA PRO A 54 18.65 -3.74 -21.87
C PRO A 54 17.12 -3.63 -21.81
N VAL A 55 16.59 -3.09 -20.70
CA VAL A 55 15.16 -2.74 -20.55
C VAL A 55 15.00 -1.22 -20.60
N LYS A 56 14.06 -0.71 -21.40
CA LYS A 56 13.85 0.73 -21.54
C LYS A 56 13.13 1.30 -20.34
N THR A 57 13.37 2.61 -20.10
CA THR A 57 12.65 3.37 -19.06
C THR A 57 11.14 3.27 -19.27
N GLY A 58 10.42 2.84 -18.23
CA GLY A 58 8.98 2.63 -18.27
C GLY A 58 8.54 1.22 -18.67
N GLU A 59 9.41 0.38 -19.24
CA GLU A 59 9.11 -1.04 -19.47
C GLU A 59 9.25 -1.85 -18.17
N ALA A 60 8.73 -3.07 -18.16
CA ALA A 60 8.84 -3.98 -17.03
C ALA A 60 9.12 -5.41 -17.49
N VAL A 61 9.92 -6.14 -16.71
CA VAL A 61 10.22 -7.57 -16.91
C VAL A 61 10.16 -8.29 -15.58
N ILE A 62 10.02 -9.63 -15.59
CA ILE A 62 9.84 -10.44 -14.41
C ILE A 62 10.91 -11.51 -14.28
N THR A 63 11.40 -11.75 -13.05
CA THR A 63 12.27 -12.84 -12.67
C THR A 63 11.72 -13.58 -11.45
N PRO A 64 12.19 -14.81 -11.16
CA PRO A 64 11.95 -15.42 -9.86
C PRO A 64 12.47 -14.56 -8.70
N GLY A 65 11.86 -14.69 -7.51
CA GLY A 65 12.28 -14.01 -6.29
C GLY A 65 13.48 -14.66 -5.58
N PHE A 66 13.80 -15.91 -5.94
CA PHE A 66 14.87 -16.74 -5.34
C PHE A 66 14.75 -16.86 -3.82
N GLU A 67 15.68 -16.24 -3.04
CA GLU A 67 15.69 -16.30 -1.57
C GLU A 67 14.74 -15.28 -0.89
N LEU A 68 14.06 -14.42 -1.66
CA LEU A 68 13.06 -13.51 -1.13
C LEU A 68 11.80 -14.26 -0.66
N PRO A 69 11.07 -13.74 0.34
CA PRO A 69 9.71 -14.23 0.65
C PRO A 69 8.77 -14.10 -0.54
N ALA A 70 8.89 -13.01 -1.32
CA ALA A 70 8.15 -12.81 -2.55
C ALA A 70 8.59 -13.80 -3.64
N ARG A 71 7.63 -14.45 -4.29
CA ARG A 71 7.89 -15.47 -5.32
C ARG A 71 8.55 -14.91 -6.57
N TYR A 72 8.29 -13.65 -6.89
CA TYR A 72 8.77 -12.99 -8.11
C TYR A 72 9.27 -11.58 -7.83
N VAL A 73 10.13 -11.10 -8.73
CA VAL A 73 10.57 -9.70 -8.80
C VAL A 73 10.20 -9.13 -10.15
N ILE A 74 9.46 -8.02 -10.17
CA ILE A 74 9.17 -7.25 -11.37
C ILE A 74 10.17 -6.09 -11.42
N HIS A 75 11.03 -6.09 -12.43
CA HIS A 75 12.04 -5.05 -12.63
C HIS A 75 11.51 -4.00 -13.59
N THR A 76 11.47 -2.75 -13.15
CA THR A 76 11.09 -1.62 -14.01
C THR A 76 12.05 -0.45 -13.83
N PRO A 77 12.73 -0.02 -14.92
CA PRO A 77 13.54 1.18 -14.89
C PRO A 77 12.66 2.42 -14.87
N GLY A 78 12.68 3.18 -13.77
CA GLY A 78 12.07 4.50 -13.72
C GLY A 78 12.97 5.56 -14.40
N PRO A 79 12.44 6.77 -14.66
CA PRO A 79 13.21 7.87 -15.24
C PRO A 79 14.21 8.47 -14.24
N VAL A 80 15.38 8.86 -14.74
CA VAL A 80 16.22 9.83 -14.04
C VAL A 80 15.56 11.20 -14.22
N TYR A 81 15.29 11.88 -13.10
CA TYR A 81 14.57 13.15 -13.14
C TYR A 81 15.41 14.27 -13.72
N HIS A 82 14.81 15.04 -14.63
CA HIS A 82 15.34 16.25 -15.18
C HIS A 82 14.22 17.28 -15.27
N GLU A 83 14.35 18.38 -14.58
CA GLU A 83 13.34 19.44 -14.53
C GLU A 83 12.90 19.92 -15.94
N GLN A 84 13.86 20.06 -16.85
CA GLN A 84 13.60 20.47 -18.25
C GLN A 84 12.79 19.44 -19.06
N LYS A 85 12.63 18.22 -18.54
CA LYS A 85 11.90 17.11 -19.14
C LYS A 85 10.85 16.53 -18.18
N ALA A 86 10.35 17.34 -17.25
CA ALA A 86 9.44 16.88 -16.20
C ALA A 86 8.24 16.09 -16.76
N ALA A 87 7.58 16.60 -17.80
CA ALA A 87 6.44 15.89 -18.43
C ALA A 87 6.82 14.52 -19.02
N TRP A 88 8.01 14.41 -19.64
CA TRP A 88 8.50 13.11 -20.11
C TRP A 88 8.83 12.19 -18.95
N CYS A 89 9.44 12.71 -17.88
CA CYS A 89 9.74 11.92 -16.69
C CYS A 89 8.45 11.40 -16.03
N GLU A 90 7.43 12.24 -15.94
CA GLU A 90 6.13 11.83 -15.39
C GLU A 90 5.49 10.72 -16.23
N GLU A 91 5.46 10.87 -17.55
CA GLU A 91 4.92 9.84 -18.45
C GLU A 91 5.66 8.50 -18.29
N ARG A 92 6.99 8.53 -18.21
CA ARG A 92 7.80 7.31 -18.02
C ARG A 92 7.60 6.70 -16.63
N LEU A 93 7.47 7.52 -15.58
CA LEU A 93 7.19 7.05 -14.24
C LEU A 93 5.81 6.38 -14.17
N ARG A 94 4.77 6.99 -14.75
CA ARG A 94 3.45 6.37 -14.88
C ARG A 94 3.51 5.04 -15.63
N ALA A 95 4.25 4.98 -16.73
CA ALA A 95 4.45 3.75 -17.49
C ALA A 95 5.13 2.66 -16.66
N SER A 96 6.11 3.00 -15.81
CA SER A 96 6.76 2.05 -14.90
C SER A 96 5.76 1.39 -13.96
N TYR A 97 4.87 2.16 -13.32
CA TYR A 97 3.82 1.61 -12.46
C TYR A 97 2.83 0.77 -13.24
N ARG A 98 2.31 1.29 -14.35
CA ARG A 98 1.30 0.61 -15.18
C ARG A 98 1.80 -0.71 -15.72
N ASN A 99 2.96 -0.74 -16.35
CA ASN A 99 3.50 -1.95 -16.96
C ASN A 99 3.85 -3.02 -15.91
N ALA A 100 4.30 -2.61 -14.71
CA ALA A 100 4.50 -3.54 -13.62
C ALA A 100 3.18 -4.12 -13.10
N LEU A 101 2.13 -3.32 -12.98
CA LEU A 101 0.79 -3.76 -12.60
C LEU A 101 0.17 -4.68 -13.66
N GLU A 102 0.35 -4.38 -14.95
CA GLU A 102 -0.10 -5.23 -16.06
C GLU A 102 0.57 -6.60 -16.02
N LEU A 103 1.88 -6.66 -15.76
CA LEU A 103 2.58 -7.93 -15.57
C LEU A 103 2.02 -8.73 -14.39
N ALA A 104 1.72 -8.08 -13.27
CA ALA A 104 1.13 -8.74 -12.11
C ALA A 104 -0.23 -9.38 -12.46
N VAL A 105 -1.08 -8.69 -13.22
CA VAL A 105 -2.38 -9.21 -13.68
C VAL A 105 -2.20 -10.35 -14.67
N VAL A 106 -1.29 -10.22 -15.65
CA VAL A 106 -1.01 -11.27 -16.66
C VAL A 106 -0.52 -12.56 -15.98
N HIS A 107 0.25 -12.43 -14.90
CA HIS A 107 0.72 -13.57 -14.12
C HIS A 107 -0.26 -14.04 -13.04
N HIS A 108 -1.48 -13.47 -12.99
CA HIS A 108 -2.52 -13.83 -12.03
C HIS A 108 -2.09 -13.65 -10.57
N PHE A 109 -1.28 -12.64 -10.28
CA PHE A 109 -0.89 -12.33 -8.92
C PHE A 109 -2.06 -11.74 -8.13
N GLU A 110 -2.13 -12.07 -6.84
CA GLU A 110 -3.11 -11.53 -5.90
C GLU A 110 -2.55 -10.30 -5.15
N SER A 111 -1.21 -10.17 -5.10
CA SER A 111 -0.53 -9.13 -4.31
C SER A 111 0.78 -8.68 -4.95
N VAL A 112 1.06 -7.37 -4.87
CA VAL A 112 2.32 -6.78 -5.35
C VAL A 112 2.75 -5.62 -4.45
N ALA A 113 4.06 -5.54 -4.16
CA ALA A 113 4.63 -4.44 -3.40
C ALA A 113 5.53 -3.58 -4.29
N PHE A 114 5.35 -2.27 -4.19
CA PHE A 114 6.11 -1.26 -4.92
C PHE A 114 6.95 -0.42 -3.99
N PRO A 115 8.18 -0.07 -4.36
CA PRO A 115 8.89 1.04 -3.75
C PRO A 115 8.43 2.35 -4.40
N LEU A 116 8.80 3.50 -3.83
CA LEU A 116 8.63 4.78 -4.49
C LEU A 116 9.68 4.93 -5.61
N ILE A 117 9.28 4.58 -6.83
CA ILE A 117 10.17 4.52 -8.00
C ILE A 117 10.76 5.90 -8.30
N SER A 118 12.04 5.95 -8.65
CA SER A 118 12.83 7.14 -9.01
C SER A 118 13.07 8.17 -7.90
N SER A 119 12.48 8.03 -6.70
CA SER A 119 12.58 9.03 -5.63
C SER A 119 13.92 9.04 -4.88
N GLY A 120 14.77 8.05 -5.10
CA GLY A 120 16.10 7.93 -4.51
C GLY A 120 17.19 8.55 -5.40
N ALA A 121 18.18 7.73 -5.80
CA ALA A 121 19.33 8.17 -6.61
C ALA A 121 18.94 8.83 -7.95
N TYR A 122 17.75 8.57 -8.47
CA TYR A 122 17.25 9.17 -9.72
C TYR A 122 16.65 10.57 -9.52
N GLY A 123 16.57 11.06 -8.27
CA GLY A 123 16.30 12.46 -7.95
C GLY A 123 14.90 12.97 -8.29
N TYR A 124 13.94 12.10 -8.53
CA TYR A 124 12.55 12.53 -8.71
C TYR A 124 12.02 13.15 -7.40
N PRO A 125 11.39 14.35 -7.41
CA PRO A 125 10.84 14.96 -6.20
C PRO A 125 9.85 13.98 -5.54
N LYS A 126 10.05 13.71 -4.25
CA LYS A 126 9.33 12.62 -3.55
C LYS A 126 7.81 12.81 -3.55
N GLU A 127 7.36 14.04 -3.31
CA GLU A 127 5.93 14.38 -3.29
C GLU A 127 5.27 14.15 -4.64
N GLU A 128 5.90 14.62 -5.72
CA GLU A 128 5.42 14.42 -7.08
C GLU A 128 5.46 12.93 -7.47
N ALA A 129 6.53 12.21 -7.09
CA ALA A 129 6.64 10.77 -7.33
C ALA A 129 5.52 10.00 -6.61
N LEU A 130 5.19 10.40 -5.38
CA LEU A 130 4.10 9.80 -4.60
C LEU A 130 2.73 10.07 -5.23
N GLN A 131 2.47 11.30 -5.69
CA GLN A 131 1.25 11.66 -6.40
C GLN A 131 1.07 10.81 -7.67
N VAL A 132 2.15 10.68 -8.46
CA VAL A 132 2.15 9.85 -9.68
C VAL A 132 1.87 8.38 -9.33
N ALA A 133 2.56 7.82 -8.33
CA ALA A 133 2.39 6.44 -7.90
C ALA A 133 0.94 6.17 -7.47
N VAL A 134 0.42 6.97 -6.55
CA VAL A 134 -0.93 6.81 -6.00
C VAL A 134 -1.99 6.95 -7.08
N SER A 135 -1.88 7.98 -7.94
CA SER A 135 -2.85 8.21 -9.00
C SER A 135 -2.87 7.06 -10.03
N GLU A 136 -1.72 6.55 -10.46
CA GLU A 136 -1.64 5.48 -11.45
C GLU A 136 -2.11 4.14 -10.85
N ILE A 137 -1.72 3.81 -9.61
CA ILE A 137 -2.16 2.60 -8.91
C ILE A 137 -3.68 2.62 -8.72
N ARG A 138 -4.24 3.71 -8.21
CA ARG A 138 -5.70 3.82 -7.99
C ARG A 138 -6.48 3.68 -9.28
N LYS A 139 -6.07 4.40 -10.33
CA LYS A 139 -6.68 4.29 -11.65
C LYS A 139 -6.67 2.86 -12.19
N PHE A 140 -5.56 2.15 -12.03
CA PHE A 140 -5.45 0.75 -12.45
C PHE A 140 -6.39 -0.16 -11.67
N LEU A 141 -6.51 0.05 -10.37
CA LEU A 141 -7.35 -0.74 -9.47
C LEU A 141 -8.86 -0.51 -9.67
N GLU A 142 -9.29 0.51 -10.43
CA GLU A 142 -10.69 0.67 -10.81
C GLU A 142 -11.19 -0.51 -11.66
N ALA A 143 -10.31 -1.06 -12.53
CA ALA A 143 -10.63 -2.13 -13.46
C ALA A 143 -10.11 -3.51 -13.04
N HIS A 144 -9.15 -3.59 -12.10
CA HIS A 144 -8.44 -4.83 -11.79
C HIS A 144 -8.50 -5.17 -10.29
N GLU A 145 -8.52 -6.47 -9.99
CA GLU A 145 -8.51 -7.00 -8.62
C GLU A 145 -7.09 -7.44 -8.21
N LEU A 146 -6.36 -6.56 -7.52
CA LEU A 146 -4.99 -6.78 -7.08
C LEU A 146 -4.78 -6.06 -5.73
N ALA A 147 -4.16 -6.71 -4.74
CA ALA A 147 -3.71 -6.03 -3.52
C ALA A 147 -2.36 -5.35 -3.80
N VAL A 148 -2.32 -4.02 -3.66
CA VAL A 148 -1.10 -3.24 -3.91
C VAL A 148 -0.60 -2.61 -2.63
N TYR A 149 0.70 -2.78 -2.36
CA TYR A 149 1.40 -2.18 -1.25
C TYR A 149 2.44 -1.19 -1.80
N LEU A 150 2.39 0.06 -1.38
CA LEU A 150 3.44 1.04 -1.67
C LEU A 150 4.30 1.18 -0.42
N THR A 151 5.56 0.72 -0.50
CA THR A 151 6.50 0.81 0.62
C THR A 151 7.23 2.13 0.59
N LEU A 152 7.17 2.86 1.70
CA LEU A 152 7.97 4.07 1.91
C LEU A 152 9.10 3.71 2.88
N PHE A 153 10.26 3.37 2.34
CA PHE A 153 11.46 3.10 3.12
C PHE A 153 12.23 4.39 3.32
N THR A 154 11.90 5.11 4.38
CA THR A 154 12.70 6.26 4.81
C THR A 154 13.00 6.13 6.30
N GLU A 155 14.30 6.11 6.64
CA GLU A 155 14.77 6.37 8.02
C GLU A 155 14.38 7.78 8.50
N VAL A 156 13.84 8.62 7.61
CA VAL A 156 13.54 10.02 7.89
C VAL A 156 12.22 10.40 7.31
N GLU A 157 11.16 10.24 7.66
CA GLU A 157 9.84 10.81 7.30
C GLU A 157 8.74 9.76 7.35
N ILE A 158 8.46 9.34 8.57
CA ILE A 158 7.05 9.21 8.92
C ILE A 158 6.51 10.63 8.68
N MET A 159 5.89 10.86 7.52
CA MET A 159 5.07 12.07 7.37
C MET A 159 4.18 12.14 8.60
N PRO A 160 4.11 13.27 9.29
CA PRO A 160 3.22 13.40 10.44
C PRO A 160 1.86 12.84 10.03
N LEU A 161 1.23 12.06 10.89
CA LEU A 161 -0.09 11.45 10.65
C LEU A 161 -1.11 12.46 10.10
N ARG A 162 -0.86 13.74 10.38
CA ARG A 162 -1.62 14.89 9.88
C ARG A 162 -1.43 15.10 8.38
N GLU A 163 -0.19 15.04 7.87
CA GLU A 163 0.10 15.21 6.44
C GLU A 163 -0.33 14.01 5.60
N GLN A 164 -0.25 12.79 6.16
CA GLN A 164 -0.81 11.59 5.52
C GLN A 164 -2.32 11.71 5.37
N ARG A 165 -3.03 12.19 6.40
CA ARG A 165 -4.46 12.40 6.38
C ARG A 165 -4.87 13.53 5.43
N ASP A 166 -4.10 14.61 5.38
CA ASP A 166 -4.34 15.74 4.48
C ASP A 166 -4.09 15.33 3.02
N MET A 167 -3.15 14.42 2.76
CA MET A 167 -2.91 13.85 1.43
C MET A 167 -4.01 12.86 1.03
N GLU A 168 -4.48 12.01 1.92
CA GLU A 168 -5.63 11.12 1.68
C GLU A 168 -6.90 11.93 1.42
N TRP A 169 -7.11 13.03 2.14
CA TRP A 169 -8.20 13.97 1.91
C TRP A 169 -8.09 14.67 0.56
N TYR A 170 -6.91 15.22 0.23
CA TYR A 170 -6.63 15.87 -1.04
C TYR A 170 -6.85 14.93 -2.24
N LEU A 171 -6.39 13.68 -2.12
CA LEU A 171 -6.58 12.67 -3.16
C LEU A 171 -8.05 12.24 -3.26
N ALA A 172 -8.76 12.12 -2.15
CA ALA A 172 -10.19 11.81 -2.15
C ALA A 172 -11.00 12.93 -2.84
N GLU A 173 -10.71 14.19 -2.53
CA GLU A 173 -11.39 15.35 -3.14
C GLU A 173 -11.14 15.46 -4.65
N GLN A 174 -9.90 15.22 -5.10
CA GLN A 174 -9.57 15.30 -6.54
C GLN A 174 -10.13 14.15 -7.39
N TYR A 175 -10.28 12.95 -6.82
CA TYR A 175 -10.57 11.75 -7.62
C TYR A 175 -11.94 11.14 -7.36
N THR A 176 -12.65 11.49 -6.32
CA THR A 176 -13.98 10.93 -6.03
C THR A 176 -15.11 11.92 -6.20
N GLY A 177 -14.85 13.23 -6.18
CA GLY A 177 -15.89 14.27 -6.21
C GLY A 177 -16.87 14.22 -5.04
N ASP A 178 -16.72 13.25 -4.15
CA ASP A 178 -17.50 13.11 -2.94
C ASP A 178 -16.74 13.78 -1.80
N GLU A 179 -17.30 14.80 -1.18
CA GLU A 179 -16.82 15.28 0.10
C GLU A 179 -16.77 14.09 1.07
N PRO A 180 -15.59 13.74 1.64
CA PRO A 180 -15.56 12.73 2.67
C PRO A 180 -16.43 13.24 3.81
N ALA A 181 -17.46 12.48 4.19
CA ALA A 181 -18.35 12.78 5.30
C ALA A 181 -17.57 12.61 6.63
N PHE A 182 -16.57 13.44 6.84
CA PHE A 182 -15.95 13.63 8.13
C PHE A 182 -16.67 14.78 8.84
N HIS A 183 -17.55 14.41 9.74
CA HIS A 183 -18.03 15.35 10.72
C HIS A 183 -16.84 15.99 11.44
N HIS A 184 -16.67 17.30 11.27
CA HIS A 184 -15.91 18.15 12.18
C HIS A 184 -16.51 18.00 13.58
N GLY A 185 -15.96 17.09 14.38
CA GLY A 185 -16.53 16.81 15.69
C GLY A 185 -15.70 15.88 16.59
N ALA A 186 -14.54 15.42 16.18
CA ALA A 186 -13.61 14.78 17.11
C ALA A 186 -12.66 15.85 17.66
N VAL A 187 -13.07 16.47 18.77
CA VAL A 187 -12.22 17.30 19.62
C VAL A 187 -11.07 16.42 20.12
N TYR A 188 -9.91 16.53 19.51
CA TYR A 188 -8.69 16.18 20.20
C TYR A 188 -8.43 17.31 21.22
N GLY A 189 -8.80 17.04 22.47
CA GLY A 189 -8.35 17.85 23.59
C GLY A 189 -6.82 17.98 23.52
N ALA A 190 -6.33 19.19 23.80
CA ALA A 190 -4.92 19.49 23.88
C ALA A 190 -4.20 18.38 24.67
N LEU A 191 -3.22 17.72 24.02
CA LEU A 191 -2.31 16.82 24.73
C LEU A 191 -1.59 17.68 25.76
N PRO A 192 -1.56 17.29 27.06
CA PRO A 192 -0.76 17.97 28.05
C PRO A 192 0.72 17.85 27.65
N ASP A 193 1.49 18.91 27.90
CA ASP A 193 2.94 18.95 27.70
C ASP A 193 3.57 17.72 28.36
N MET A 194 4.09 16.81 27.56
CA MET A 194 4.79 15.62 28.06
C MET A 194 6.27 15.96 28.17
N ASP A 195 6.74 16.05 29.39
CA ASP A 195 8.16 16.15 29.73
C ASP A 195 8.83 14.77 29.54
N PHE A 196 9.72 14.65 28.55
CA PHE A 196 10.45 13.43 28.22
C PHE A 196 11.73 13.21 29.05
N SER A 197 11.92 13.88 30.20
CA SER A 197 13.16 13.83 30.97
C SER A 197 13.33 12.62 31.90
N GLU A 198 12.30 11.82 32.16
CA GLU A 198 12.42 10.60 32.98
C GLU A 198 11.66 9.41 32.37
N GLY A 199 12.40 8.41 31.90
CA GLY A 199 11.95 7.20 31.19
C GLY A 199 11.02 6.26 31.98
N LYS A 200 9.86 6.72 32.42
CA LYS A 200 8.76 5.89 32.90
C LYS A 200 7.47 6.26 32.23
N CYS A 201 7.10 5.44 31.23
CA CYS A 201 5.78 5.49 30.61
C CYS A 201 4.75 4.95 31.61
N VAL A 202 4.06 5.84 32.31
CA VAL A 202 2.85 5.50 33.07
C VAL A 202 1.68 5.81 32.16
N LEU A 203 1.01 4.76 31.66
CA LEU A 203 -0.23 4.91 30.92
C LEU A 203 -1.29 5.52 31.85
N PRO A 204 -1.98 6.60 31.48
CA PRO A 204 -3.10 7.10 32.26
C PRO A 204 -4.22 6.06 32.28
N ASP A 205 -4.80 5.87 33.45
CA ASP A 205 -6.01 5.07 33.65
C ASP A 205 -7.16 5.73 32.89
N ILE A 206 -7.46 5.19 31.69
CA ILE A 206 -8.62 5.61 30.93
C ILE A 206 -9.84 5.01 31.63
N GLY A 207 -10.44 5.83 32.51
CA GLY A 207 -11.71 5.52 33.12
C GLY A 207 -12.73 5.05 32.08
N ALA A 208 -13.54 4.10 32.47
CA ALA A 208 -14.55 3.43 31.64
C ALA A 208 -15.32 4.41 30.72
N PRO A 209 -15.60 4.02 29.47
CA PRO A 209 -16.33 4.86 28.53
C PRO A 209 -17.74 5.13 29.07
N ALA A 210 -18.02 6.39 29.32
CA ALA A 210 -19.36 6.86 29.60
C ALA A 210 -20.13 6.97 28.28
N ALA A 211 -21.31 6.41 28.28
CA ALA A 211 -22.41 6.50 27.32
C ALA A 211 -22.60 5.26 26.44
N GLY A 212 -23.58 4.54 26.86
CA GLY A 212 -24.35 3.42 26.33
C GLY A 212 -24.19 3.06 24.88
N ILE A 213 -23.67 1.84 24.66
CA ILE A 213 -23.97 1.07 23.46
C ILE A 213 -25.51 1.01 23.36
N PRO A 214 -26.14 1.38 22.23
CA PRO A 214 -27.59 1.24 22.07
C PRO A 214 -28.01 -0.19 22.41
N GLU A 215 -29.08 -0.31 23.19
CA GLU A 215 -29.60 -1.59 23.71
C GLU A 215 -29.83 -2.64 22.60
N ALA A 216 -30.11 -2.17 21.37
CA ALA A 216 -30.24 -3.01 20.17
C ALA A 216 -28.93 -3.69 19.72
N LEU A 217 -27.75 -3.23 20.18
CA LEU A 217 -26.46 -3.88 19.90
C LEU A 217 -26.04 -4.86 20.99
N SER A 218 -26.58 -4.74 22.20
CA SER A 218 -26.23 -5.61 23.32
C SER A 218 -26.85 -7.00 23.21
N GLU A 219 -27.99 -7.15 22.54
CA GLU A 219 -28.64 -8.45 22.30
C GLU A 219 -27.95 -9.28 21.18
N GLN A 220 -27.06 -8.67 20.38
CA GLN A 220 -26.36 -9.33 19.27
C GLN A 220 -24.92 -9.75 19.59
N LEU A 221 -24.44 -9.54 20.80
CA LEU A 221 -23.07 -9.88 21.22
C LEU A 221 -22.76 -11.39 21.23
N ASP A 222 -23.77 -12.25 21.13
CA ASP A 222 -23.61 -13.69 21.03
C ASP A 222 -23.52 -14.22 19.59
N GLU A 223 -23.73 -13.39 18.58
CA GLU A 223 -23.57 -13.80 17.20
C GLU A 223 -22.10 -13.68 16.71
N PRO A 224 -21.61 -14.66 15.94
CA PRO A 224 -20.29 -14.55 15.31
C PRO A 224 -20.16 -13.27 14.48
N PHE A 225 -19.04 -12.58 14.61
CA PHE A 225 -18.74 -11.30 13.93
C PHE A 225 -19.15 -11.28 12.45
N ASN A 226 -18.89 -12.37 11.72
CA ASN A 226 -19.26 -12.49 10.30
C ASN A 226 -20.76 -12.40 10.07
N LYS A 227 -21.60 -12.97 10.94
CA LYS A 227 -23.07 -12.87 10.82
C LYS A 227 -23.58 -11.47 11.11
N ALA A 228 -23.11 -10.86 12.20
CA ALA A 228 -23.46 -9.48 12.55
C ALA A 228 -23.09 -8.50 11.42
N LEU A 229 -21.89 -8.68 10.84
CA LEU A 229 -21.44 -7.84 9.71
C LEU A 229 -22.32 -8.03 8.47
N LEU A 230 -22.69 -9.27 8.12
CA LEU A 230 -23.55 -9.56 6.97
C LEU A 230 -24.96 -8.97 7.15
N HIS A 231 -25.54 -9.08 8.35
CA HIS A 231 -26.82 -8.45 8.67
C HIS A 231 -26.78 -6.93 8.50
N LEU A 232 -25.66 -6.28 8.89
CA LEU A 232 -25.48 -4.83 8.70
C LEU A 232 -25.37 -4.46 7.22
N ILE A 233 -24.70 -5.26 6.41
CA ILE A 233 -24.54 -5.07 4.96
C ILE A 233 -25.90 -5.15 4.28
N ASP A 234 -26.66 -6.23 4.59
CA ASP A 234 -27.99 -6.46 4.03
C ASP A 234 -28.99 -5.37 4.47
N ALA A 235 -28.94 -4.97 5.74
CA ALA A 235 -29.80 -3.90 6.28
C ALA A 235 -29.54 -2.54 5.63
N LYS A 236 -28.30 -2.28 5.17
CA LYS A 236 -27.92 -1.06 4.44
C LYS A 236 -28.10 -1.18 2.92
N GLY A 237 -28.57 -2.31 2.42
CA GLY A 237 -28.80 -2.55 0.99
C GLY A 237 -27.52 -2.44 0.14
N LYS A 238 -26.35 -2.72 0.74
CA LYS A 238 -25.05 -2.64 0.06
C LYS A 238 -24.67 -3.97 -0.55
N THR A 239 -24.02 -3.92 -1.70
CA THR A 239 -23.45 -5.12 -2.34
C THR A 239 -22.10 -5.47 -1.70
N ASP A 240 -21.75 -6.76 -1.71
CA ASP A 240 -20.44 -7.22 -1.25
C ASP A 240 -19.28 -6.46 -1.88
N VAL A 241 -19.42 -6.16 -3.19
CA VAL A 241 -18.41 -5.43 -3.97
C VAL A 241 -18.21 -4.01 -3.45
N GLU A 242 -19.30 -3.29 -3.17
CA GLU A 242 -19.22 -1.96 -2.57
C GLU A 242 -18.56 -2.00 -1.19
N VAL A 243 -18.90 -3.01 -0.40
CA VAL A 243 -18.40 -3.13 0.99
C VAL A 243 -16.90 -3.41 1.01
N TYR A 244 -16.41 -4.45 0.30
CA TYR A 244 -14.99 -4.76 0.37
C TYR A 244 -14.12 -3.70 -0.32
N LYS A 245 -14.62 -3.06 -1.39
CA LYS A 245 -13.95 -1.92 -2.01
C LYS A 245 -13.84 -0.74 -1.03
N LYS A 246 -14.94 -0.39 -0.36
CA LYS A 246 -14.98 0.72 0.60
C LYS A 246 -14.17 0.43 1.88
N ALA A 247 -14.16 -0.83 2.33
CA ALA A 247 -13.37 -1.28 3.47
C ALA A 247 -11.88 -1.50 3.13
N ASN A 248 -11.47 -1.30 1.88
CA ASN A 248 -10.11 -1.53 1.39
C ASN A 248 -9.57 -2.94 1.73
N ILE A 249 -10.42 -3.96 1.57
CA ILE A 249 -10.05 -5.37 1.77
C ILE A 249 -10.20 -6.15 0.47
N SER A 250 -9.37 -7.21 0.28
CA SER A 250 -9.46 -8.04 -0.91
C SER A 250 -10.75 -8.89 -0.93
N ARG A 251 -11.21 -9.22 -2.15
CA ARG A 251 -12.33 -10.14 -2.33
C ARG A 251 -12.13 -11.47 -1.59
N LYS A 252 -10.89 -11.98 -1.57
CA LYS A 252 -10.53 -13.21 -0.86
C LYS A 252 -10.66 -13.07 0.66
N GLN A 253 -10.20 -11.95 1.22
CA GLN A 253 -10.38 -11.64 2.64
C GLN A 253 -11.86 -11.48 2.99
N PHE A 254 -12.61 -10.74 2.17
CA PHE A 254 -14.05 -10.58 2.38
C PHE A 254 -14.80 -11.92 2.28
N SER A 255 -14.44 -12.78 1.32
CA SER A 255 -14.99 -14.13 1.21
C SER A 255 -14.72 -14.99 2.46
N LYS A 256 -13.53 -14.87 3.08
CA LYS A 256 -13.23 -15.53 4.36
C LYS A 256 -14.10 -15.00 5.50
N ILE A 257 -14.32 -13.69 5.56
CA ILE A 257 -15.25 -13.08 6.53
C ILE A 257 -16.66 -13.63 6.30
N ARG A 258 -17.13 -13.65 5.06
CA ARG A 258 -18.48 -14.11 4.69
C ARG A 258 -18.70 -15.59 5.03
N THR A 259 -17.73 -16.45 4.80
CA THR A 259 -17.84 -17.89 5.06
C THR A 259 -17.56 -18.28 6.50
N GLY A 260 -17.01 -17.39 7.32
CA GLY A 260 -16.62 -17.65 8.71
C GLY A 260 -15.53 -18.71 8.87
N ARG A 261 -14.93 -19.20 7.78
CA ARG A 261 -13.90 -20.24 7.83
C ARG A 261 -12.51 -19.62 7.93
N GLY A 262 -11.90 -19.76 9.12
CA GLY A 262 -10.48 -19.45 9.32
C GLY A 262 -10.12 -17.95 9.31
N TYR A 263 -11.10 -17.06 9.48
CA TYR A 263 -10.85 -15.63 9.62
C TYR A 263 -10.91 -15.22 11.10
N MET A 264 -9.77 -14.77 11.61
CA MET A 264 -9.71 -14.01 12.85
C MET A 264 -9.37 -12.56 12.48
N PRO A 265 -10.22 -11.56 12.86
CA PRO A 265 -9.90 -10.16 12.61
C PRO A 265 -8.59 -9.80 13.32
N GLY A 266 -7.60 -9.35 12.58
CA GLY A 266 -6.40 -8.76 13.17
C GLY A 266 -6.74 -7.40 13.80
N LYS A 267 -5.90 -6.92 14.75
CA LYS A 267 -6.07 -5.62 15.42
C LYS A 267 -6.22 -4.41 14.47
N ARG A 268 -5.93 -4.57 13.18
CA ARG A 268 -6.08 -3.54 12.13
C ARG A 268 -7.40 -3.62 11.35
N THR A 269 -8.27 -4.55 11.68
CA THR A 269 -9.53 -4.78 10.93
C THR A 269 -10.76 -4.32 11.72
N ILE A 270 -10.56 -3.77 12.92
CA ILE A 270 -11.63 -3.23 13.78
C ILE A 270 -11.53 -1.72 13.84
#